data_d34e5de33b453e905e35f7012331713b
#
_entry.id   d34e5de33b453e905e35f7012331713b
#
_cell.length_a   1.000
_cell.length_b   1.000
_cell.length_c   1.000
_cell.angle_alpha   90.00
_cell.angle_beta   90.00
_cell.angle_gamma   90.00
#
_symmetry.space_group_name_H-M   'P 1'
#
loop_
_entity.id
_entity.type
_entity.pdbx_description
1 polymer ?
#
loop_
_entity_poly.entity_id
_entity_poly.type
_entity_poly.pdbx_seq_one_letter_code
_entity_poly.pdbx_strand_id
1 'polypeptide(L)'
;MLAATVATGALVAATPALAGESHAALWHTHGQTVNCGIEIHAPNVKASEILCSAAGIPTPKQGFGDGGFVQLAATGGPQTLRLSQDSFVGTDSRLLGQGTLWSALGVTCSVGPSTVLCLNRGNHGFVIGNGHYRSF
;
A
#
# COMPACT_ATOMS: atom_id res chain seq x y z
N MET A 1 -37.04 -15.78 38.27
CA MET A 1 -35.90 -16.18 37.79
C MET A 1 -35.67 -15.89 36.39
N LEU A 2 -34.91 -14.97 36.05
CA LEU A 2 -34.73 -14.57 34.75
C LEU A 2 -33.37 -14.88 34.33
N ALA A 3 -33.28 -15.70 33.42
CA ALA A 3 -32.06 -15.93 32.76
C ALA A 3 -31.73 -14.70 31.97
N ALA A 4 -30.77 -14.04 32.41
CA ALA A 4 -30.26 -12.96 31.65
C ALA A 4 -29.60 -13.53 30.42
N THR A 5 -30.27 -13.39 29.37
CA THR A 5 -29.70 -13.77 28.12
C THR A 5 -28.74 -12.71 27.73
N VAL A 6 -27.55 -13.01 27.84
CA VAL A 6 -26.57 -12.09 27.44
C VAL A 6 -26.40 -12.21 25.95
N ALA A 7 -26.82 -11.23 25.30
CA ALA A 7 -26.60 -11.15 23.87
C ALA A 7 -25.16 -10.73 23.57
N THR A 8 -24.28 -11.61 23.79
CA THR A 8 -22.89 -11.30 23.62
C THR A 8 -22.40 -11.48 22.22
N GLY A 9 -23.22 -12.01 21.37
CA GLY A 9 -22.78 -12.32 20.04
C GLY A 9 -22.55 -11.14 19.11
N ALA A 10 -23.05 -9.99 19.49
CA ALA A 10 -23.00 -8.86 18.58
C ALA A 10 -21.60 -8.34 18.30
N LEU A 11 -20.67 -8.62 19.16
CA LEU A 11 -19.36 -8.10 19.01
C LEU A 11 -18.59 -8.72 17.87
N VAL A 12 -18.94 -9.90 17.51
CA VAL A 12 -18.23 -10.62 16.49
C VAL A 12 -18.49 -10.05 15.12
N ALA A 13 -19.59 -9.38 14.97
CA ALA A 13 -19.98 -8.87 13.68
C ALA A 13 -19.07 -7.77 13.15
N ALA A 14 -18.27 -7.18 13.98
CA ALA A 14 -17.38 -6.12 13.54
C ALA A 14 -16.15 -6.64 12.82
N THR A 15 -15.81 -7.89 13.04
CA THR A 15 -14.59 -8.42 12.45
C THR A 15 -14.64 -8.63 10.96
N PRO A 16 -15.79 -8.81 10.34
CA PRO A 16 -15.76 -9.03 8.89
C PRO A 16 -15.27 -7.86 8.09
N ALA A 17 -15.12 -6.70 8.69
CA ALA A 17 -14.50 -5.60 8.00
C ALA A 17 -13.07 -5.92 7.54
N LEU A 18 -12.54 -7.00 8.05
CA LEU A 18 -11.29 -7.52 7.57
C LEU A 18 -11.53 -8.15 6.21
N ALA A 19 -11.27 -7.41 5.19
CA ALA A 19 -11.34 -7.94 3.84
C ALA A 19 -10.26 -8.98 3.58
N GLY A 20 -9.45 -9.27 4.57
CA GLY A 20 -8.43 -10.28 4.49
C GLY A 20 -7.07 -9.72 4.16
N GLU A 21 -6.12 -10.61 4.09
CA GLU A 21 -4.75 -10.32 3.79
C GLU A 21 -4.44 -10.69 2.36
N SER A 22 -3.55 -9.95 1.74
CA SER A 22 -3.04 -10.25 0.41
C SER A 22 -1.53 -10.24 0.43
N HIS A 23 -0.96 -11.12 -0.38
CA HIS A 23 0.48 -11.19 -0.59
C HIS A 23 0.81 -11.08 -2.08
N ALA A 24 -0.06 -10.46 -2.84
CA ALA A 24 0.15 -10.27 -4.26
C ALA A 24 1.45 -9.50 -4.52
N ALA A 25 2.19 -9.91 -5.56
CA ALA A 25 3.43 -9.22 -5.91
C ALA A 25 3.16 -7.80 -6.41
N LEU A 26 2.06 -7.61 -7.12
CA LEU A 26 1.61 -6.31 -7.60
C LEU A 26 0.12 -6.16 -7.32
N TRP A 27 -0.29 -4.98 -6.98
CA TRP A 27 -1.68 -4.69 -6.73
C TRP A 27 -2.03 -3.23 -6.99
N HIS A 28 -3.31 -2.99 -7.13
CA HIS A 28 -3.84 -1.65 -7.33
C HIS A 28 -5.16 -1.48 -6.61
N THR A 29 -5.51 -0.25 -6.34
CA THR A 29 -6.82 0.09 -5.78
C THR A 29 -7.84 0.33 -6.89
N HIS A 30 -9.10 0.43 -6.52
CA HIS A 30 -10.18 0.71 -7.45
C HIS A 30 -9.88 1.97 -8.27
N GLY A 31 -10.06 1.89 -9.57
CA GLY A 31 -9.71 2.98 -10.48
C GLY A 31 -8.22 3.15 -10.72
N GLN A 32 -7.40 2.25 -10.19
CA GLN A 32 -5.94 2.31 -10.32
C GLN A 32 -5.33 3.61 -9.80
N THR A 33 -5.93 4.18 -8.76
CA THR A 33 -5.46 5.42 -8.18
C THR A 33 -4.18 5.24 -7.36
N VAL A 34 -3.97 4.04 -6.84
CA VAL A 34 -2.74 3.65 -6.16
C VAL A 34 -2.30 2.32 -6.75
N ASN A 35 -1.02 2.21 -7.06
CA ASN A 35 -0.39 0.98 -7.55
C ASN A 35 0.83 0.70 -6.71
N CYS A 36 0.95 -0.53 -6.21
CA CYS A 36 2.06 -0.95 -5.36
C CYS A 36 2.57 -2.33 -5.78
N GLY A 37 3.80 -2.62 -5.44
CA GLY A 37 4.36 -3.93 -5.71
C GLY A 37 5.76 -4.12 -5.19
N ILE A 38 6.23 -5.36 -5.31
CA ILE A 38 7.60 -5.77 -4.96
C ILE A 38 8.38 -6.25 -6.16
N GLU A 39 7.70 -6.67 -7.23
CA GLU A 39 8.34 -7.10 -8.46
C GLU A 39 8.32 -5.97 -9.46
N ILE A 40 9.39 -5.23 -9.50
CA ILE A 40 9.47 -4.06 -10.34
C ILE A 40 10.72 -4.14 -11.20
N HIS A 41 10.52 -4.02 -12.48
CA HIS A 41 11.61 -4.04 -13.44
C HIS A 41 12.18 -2.62 -13.60
N ALA A 42 12.70 -2.10 -12.51
CA ALA A 42 13.37 -0.79 -12.53
C ALA A 42 14.82 -0.97 -12.06
N PRO A 43 15.78 -0.40 -12.78
CA PRO A 43 17.19 -0.69 -12.53
C PRO A 43 17.70 -0.22 -11.17
N ASN A 44 17.03 0.70 -10.53
CA ASN A 44 17.50 1.28 -9.27
C ASN A 44 16.67 0.89 -8.05
N VAL A 45 15.77 -0.07 -8.18
CA VAL A 45 14.93 -0.49 -7.07
C VAL A 45 15.51 -1.74 -6.45
N LYS A 46 15.72 -1.69 -5.15
CA LYS A 46 16.19 -2.85 -4.41
C LYS A 46 15.05 -3.83 -4.21
N ALA A 47 15.34 -5.12 -4.42
CA ALA A 47 14.33 -6.16 -4.26
C ALA A 47 13.79 -6.29 -2.83
N SER A 48 14.45 -5.66 -1.86
CA SER A 48 14.04 -5.70 -0.45
C SER A 48 13.10 -4.57 -0.05
N GLU A 49 12.57 -3.82 -1.00
CA GLU A 49 11.72 -2.67 -0.74
C GLU A 49 10.41 -2.79 -1.51
N ILE A 50 9.35 -2.21 -0.95
CA ILE A 50 8.10 -2.05 -1.70
C ILE A 50 8.11 -0.71 -2.43
N LEU A 51 7.35 -0.66 -3.50
CA LEU A 51 7.25 0.52 -4.34
C LEU A 51 5.79 0.83 -4.61
N CYS A 52 5.42 2.09 -4.48
CA CYS A 52 4.06 2.54 -4.79
C CYS A 52 4.07 3.77 -5.69
N SER A 53 3.03 3.90 -6.50
CA SER A 53 2.78 5.10 -7.28
C SER A 53 1.36 5.59 -7.06
N ALA A 54 1.19 6.89 -7.06
CA ALA A 54 -0.10 7.56 -6.97
C ALA A 54 0.09 9.03 -7.34
N ALA A 55 -0.99 9.68 -7.75
CA ALA A 55 -0.96 11.11 -7.94
C ALA A 55 -0.64 11.82 -6.62
N GLY A 56 0.16 12.86 -6.67
CA GLY A 56 0.57 13.62 -5.49
C GLY A 56 1.91 13.23 -4.92
N ILE A 57 2.47 12.08 -5.29
CA ILE A 57 3.83 11.74 -4.88
C ILE A 57 4.81 12.65 -5.63
N PRO A 58 5.72 13.33 -4.90
CA PRO A 58 6.69 14.20 -5.56
C PRO A 58 7.55 13.45 -6.57
N THR A 59 7.81 14.08 -7.70
CA THR A 59 8.70 13.54 -8.72
C THR A 59 10.05 14.22 -8.61
N PRO A 60 11.08 13.54 -8.09
CA PRO A 60 12.40 14.14 -7.98
C PRO A 60 12.96 14.54 -9.34
N LYS A 61 13.81 15.54 -9.35
CA LYS A 61 14.43 16.02 -10.60
C LYS A 61 15.38 14.99 -11.19
N GLN A 62 16.01 14.18 -10.36
CA GLN A 62 16.97 13.17 -10.78
C GLN A 62 16.27 11.85 -10.99
N GLY A 63 16.77 11.09 -11.96
CA GLY A 63 16.22 9.79 -12.29
C GLY A 63 15.62 9.75 -13.68
N PHE A 64 15.15 8.58 -14.06
CA PHE A 64 14.57 8.35 -15.38
C PHE A 64 13.06 8.12 -15.23
N GLY A 65 12.32 8.61 -16.20
CA GLY A 65 10.90 8.39 -16.23
C GLY A 65 10.09 9.65 -15.96
N ASP A 66 8.78 9.48 -15.93
CA ASP A 66 7.82 10.58 -15.87
C ASP A 66 6.95 10.60 -14.62
N GLY A 67 7.16 9.67 -13.70
CA GLY A 67 6.31 9.54 -12.52
C GLY A 67 7.07 9.56 -11.20
N GLY A 68 6.42 10.09 -10.16
CA GLY A 68 6.87 10.02 -8.80
C GLY A 68 6.42 8.72 -8.14
N PHE A 69 7.36 8.06 -7.50
CA PHE A 69 7.13 6.82 -6.77
C PHE A 69 7.66 6.98 -5.36
N VAL A 70 7.14 6.18 -4.45
CA VAL A 70 7.67 6.09 -3.09
C VAL A 70 8.07 4.65 -2.81
N GLN A 71 9.23 4.48 -2.21
CA GLN A 71 9.71 3.17 -1.78
C GLN A 71 9.85 3.15 -0.27
N LEU A 72 9.68 1.96 0.31
CA LEU A 72 9.77 1.75 1.76
C LEU A 72 10.40 0.39 2.03
N ALA A 73 11.48 0.40 2.80
CA ALA A 73 12.13 -0.81 3.28
C ALA A 73 11.53 -1.24 4.62
N ALA A 74 11.96 -2.38 5.14
CA ALA A 74 11.53 -2.88 6.44
C ALA A 74 11.84 -1.90 7.58
N THR A 75 12.88 -1.10 7.43
CA THR A 75 13.29 -0.09 8.40
C THR A 75 13.69 1.19 7.68
N GLY A 76 13.68 2.30 8.39
CA GLY A 76 13.99 3.60 7.81
C GLY A 76 12.80 4.27 7.16
N GLY A 77 12.95 5.53 6.83
CA GLY A 77 11.88 6.34 6.26
C GLY A 77 11.66 6.08 4.77
N PRO A 78 10.50 6.47 4.27
CA PRO A 78 10.21 6.36 2.84
C PRO A 78 11.08 7.30 2.02
N GLN A 79 11.35 6.88 0.78
CA GLN A 79 12.11 7.68 -0.16
C GLN A 79 11.32 7.82 -1.45
N THR A 80 11.30 9.02 -2.00
CA THR A 80 10.68 9.23 -3.30
C THR A 80 11.71 9.07 -4.40
N LEU A 81 11.27 8.57 -5.53
CA LEU A 81 12.13 8.39 -6.70
C LEU A 81 11.34 8.63 -7.97
N ARG A 82 12.07 8.86 -9.05
CA ARG A 82 11.49 9.06 -10.35
C ARG A 82 11.66 7.80 -11.18
N LEU A 83 10.56 7.25 -11.64
CA LEU A 83 10.56 6.05 -12.47
C LEU A 83 9.57 6.22 -13.63
N SER A 84 9.72 5.36 -14.62
CA SER A 84 8.75 5.27 -15.70
C SER A 84 7.45 4.69 -15.17
N GLN A 85 6.32 5.18 -15.66
CA GLN A 85 5.01 4.60 -15.38
C GLN A 85 4.93 3.13 -15.82
N ASP A 86 5.77 2.74 -16.76
CA ASP A 86 5.82 1.36 -17.25
C ASP A 86 6.40 0.38 -16.23
N SER A 87 6.90 0.84 -15.10
CA SER A 87 7.42 -0.04 -14.05
C SER A 87 6.41 -1.06 -13.55
N PHE A 88 5.11 -0.79 -13.73
CA PHE A 88 4.04 -1.72 -13.36
C PHE A 88 3.36 -2.38 -14.55
N VAL A 89 3.83 -2.14 -15.77
CA VAL A 89 3.21 -2.67 -16.98
C VAL A 89 3.63 -4.11 -17.23
N GLY A 90 2.70 -4.92 -17.71
CA GLY A 90 2.97 -6.28 -18.15
C GLY A 90 2.96 -7.32 -17.06
N THR A 91 2.59 -6.96 -15.86
CA THR A 91 2.48 -7.87 -14.75
C THR A 91 1.03 -7.96 -14.27
N ASP A 92 0.67 -9.12 -13.73
CA ASP A 92 -0.67 -9.32 -13.20
C ASP A 92 -0.82 -8.53 -11.90
N SER A 93 -1.54 -7.43 -11.98
CA SER A 93 -1.85 -6.61 -10.82
C SER A 93 -3.22 -7.00 -10.27
N ARG A 94 -3.28 -7.21 -8.97
CA ARG A 94 -4.50 -7.62 -8.30
C ARG A 94 -5.23 -6.42 -7.72
N LEU A 95 -6.54 -6.37 -7.90
CA LEU A 95 -7.36 -5.34 -7.26
C LEU A 95 -7.50 -5.65 -5.78
N LEU A 96 -7.14 -4.68 -4.93
CA LEU A 96 -7.36 -4.76 -3.49
C LEU A 96 -8.41 -3.73 -3.09
N GLY A 97 -9.48 -4.19 -2.48
CA GLY A 97 -10.55 -3.34 -2.03
C GLY A 97 -10.30 -2.74 -0.66
N GLN A 98 -11.13 -1.78 -0.30
CA GLN A 98 -11.11 -1.15 1.01
C GLN A 98 -11.17 -2.20 2.12
N GLY A 99 -10.34 -2.03 3.14
CA GLY A 99 -10.24 -2.94 4.27
C GLY A 99 -9.19 -4.03 4.10
N THR A 100 -8.61 -4.17 2.91
CA THR A 100 -7.55 -5.17 2.69
C THR A 100 -6.25 -4.74 3.35
N LEU A 101 -5.59 -5.70 3.96
CA LEU A 101 -4.21 -5.56 4.42
C LEU A 101 -3.29 -6.31 3.47
N TRP A 102 -2.23 -5.65 3.06
CA TRP A 102 -1.19 -6.24 2.24
C TRP A 102 0.13 -6.15 2.98
N SER A 103 0.87 -7.24 3.02
CA SER A 103 2.16 -7.27 3.71
C SER A 103 3.21 -7.90 2.83
N ALA A 104 4.36 -7.28 2.76
CA ALA A 104 5.54 -7.79 2.07
C ALA A 104 6.78 -7.09 2.58
N LEU A 105 7.88 -7.82 2.66
CA LEU A 105 9.21 -7.27 2.93
C LEU A 105 9.28 -6.37 4.18
N GLY A 106 8.51 -6.72 5.22
CA GLY A 106 8.50 -5.97 6.47
C GLY A 106 7.64 -4.72 6.47
N VAL A 107 6.83 -4.55 5.43
CA VAL A 107 5.91 -3.41 5.28
C VAL A 107 4.49 -3.93 5.25
N THR A 108 3.59 -3.25 5.92
CA THR A 108 2.15 -3.53 5.84
C THR A 108 1.43 -2.31 5.32
N CYS A 109 0.61 -2.52 4.30
CA CYS A 109 -0.23 -1.48 3.73
C CYS A 109 -1.69 -1.77 4.02
N SER A 110 -2.44 -0.74 4.38
CA SER A 110 -3.87 -0.80 4.63
C SER A 110 -4.61 0.01 3.59
N VAL A 111 -5.55 -0.61 2.91
CA VAL A 111 -6.34 0.05 1.88
C VAL A 111 -7.56 0.70 2.52
N GLY A 112 -7.62 2.02 2.48
CA GLY A 112 -8.76 2.80 2.94
C GLY A 112 -9.74 3.12 1.81
N PRO A 113 -10.74 3.95 2.09
CA PRO A 113 -11.73 4.31 1.08
C PRO A 113 -11.15 5.15 -0.07
N SER A 114 -10.15 5.95 0.19
CA SER A 114 -9.55 6.81 -0.84
C SER A 114 -8.03 6.89 -0.75
N THR A 115 -7.44 6.35 0.29
CA THR A 115 -5.99 6.42 0.53
C THR A 115 -5.46 5.06 0.94
N VAL A 116 -4.14 4.92 0.83
CA VAL A 116 -3.40 3.76 1.31
C VAL A 116 -2.38 4.23 2.32
N LEU A 117 -2.34 3.56 3.46
CA LEU A 117 -1.35 3.77 4.50
C LEU A 117 -0.40 2.59 4.51
N CYS A 118 0.89 2.83 4.35
CA CYS A 118 1.93 1.81 4.47
C CYS A 118 2.84 2.13 5.65
N LEU A 119 3.13 1.11 6.46
CA LEU A 119 3.98 1.20 7.64
C LEU A 119 5.01 0.09 7.65
N ASN A 120 6.21 0.40 8.08
CA ASN A 120 7.23 -0.60 8.29
C ASN A 120 7.46 -0.89 9.78
N ARG A 121 8.41 -1.75 10.09
CA ARG A 121 8.72 -2.15 11.47
C ARG A 121 9.27 -1.03 12.32
N GLY A 122 9.83 0.01 11.71
CA GLY A 122 10.37 1.16 12.43
C GLY A 122 9.36 2.27 12.63
N ASN A 123 8.09 2.03 12.36
CA ASN A 123 7.00 3.01 12.45
C ASN A 123 7.16 4.19 11.49
N HIS A 124 7.94 4.00 10.44
CA HIS A 124 7.98 4.91 9.32
C HIS A 124 6.99 4.46 8.25
N GLY A 125 6.51 5.41 7.50
CA GLY A 125 5.56 5.07 6.45
C GLY A 125 5.11 6.25 5.65
N PHE A 126 4.04 6.03 4.90
CA PHE A 126 3.45 7.06 4.07
C PHE A 126 1.96 6.83 3.89
N VAL A 127 1.27 7.91 3.57
CA VAL A 127 -0.12 7.89 3.14
C VAL A 127 -0.17 8.46 1.73
N ILE A 128 -0.79 7.74 0.82
CA ILE A 128 -0.93 8.16 -0.59
C ILE A 128 -2.36 7.93 -1.07
N GLY A 129 -2.72 8.62 -2.11
CA GLY A 129 -4.04 8.54 -2.72
C GLY A 129 -4.77 9.86 -2.64
N ASN A 130 -5.81 9.99 -3.47
CA ASN A 130 -6.63 11.19 -3.52
C ASN A 130 -5.80 12.46 -3.82
N GLY A 131 -4.71 12.33 -4.56
CA GLY A 131 -3.83 13.45 -4.89
C GLY A 131 -2.92 13.91 -3.76
N HIS A 132 -2.84 13.16 -2.67
CA HIS A 132 -2.05 13.53 -1.49
C HIS A 132 -0.90 12.56 -1.26
N TYR A 133 0.15 13.11 -0.68
CA TYR A 133 1.30 12.33 -0.21
C TYR A 133 1.77 12.90 1.11
N ARG A 134 1.97 12.02 2.07
CA ARG A 134 2.55 12.39 3.35
C ARG A 134 3.42 11.24 3.84
N SER A 135 4.61 11.58 4.30
CA SER A 135 5.54 10.62 4.89
C SER A 135 5.78 10.93 6.36
N PHE A 136 6.21 9.93 7.10
CA PHE A 136 6.53 10.08 8.51
C PHE A 136 7.49 9.00 8.98
#